data_c341916070a240508cfc7ea6afe8b356
#
_entry.id   c341916070a240508cfc7ea6afe8b356
#
_cell.length_a   1.000
_cell.length_b   1.000
_cell.length_c   1.000
_cell.angle_alpha   90.00
_cell.angle_beta   90.00
_cell.angle_gamma   90.00
#
_symmetry.space_group_name_H-M   'P 1'
#
loop_
_entity.id
_entity.type
_entity.pdbx_description
1 polymer ?
#
loop_
_entity_poly.entity_id
_entity_poly.type
_entity_poly.pdbx_seq_one_letter_code
_entity_poly.pdbx_strand_id
1 'polypeptide(L)'
;MNVKYSPGVKLLPMALQESLQMVSAQLADVIGPQSSPMVTAEWAYSRDFRGRDLYRLSLEDHTGRVSTEFATSELANPTHLSVRLYRLWGDLLQIRSDLQMKVIESLRAESLAS
;
A
#
# COMPACT_ATOMS: atom_id res chain seq x y z
N MET A 1 -6.50 -6.19 -7.84
CA MET A 1 -6.37 -5.31 -6.67
C MET A 1 -7.67 -4.55 -6.45
N ASN A 2 -8.18 -4.56 -5.25
CA ASN A 2 -9.35 -3.77 -4.90
C ASN A 2 -8.88 -2.41 -4.39
N VAL A 3 -9.38 -1.31 -4.98
CA VAL A 3 -8.99 0.05 -4.60
C VAL A 3 -10.17 0.75 -3.95
N LYS A 4 -9.96 1.24 -2.73
CA LYS A 4 -10.97 1.98 -1.96
C LYS A 4 -10.53 3.43 -1.80
N TYR A 5 -11.49 4.34 -1.80
CA TYR A 5 -11.26 5.76 -1.61
C TYR A 5 -12.06 6.24 -0.41
N SER A 6 -11.40 6.85 0.57
CA SER A 6 -12.09 7.43 1.72
C SER A 6 -12.99 8.59 1.29
N PRO A 7 -14.01 8.97 2.10
CA PRO A 7 -14.91 10.08 1.74
C PRO A 7 -14.20 11.40 1.44
N GLY A 8 -13.11 11.70 2.15
CA GLY A 8 -12.32 12.92 1.90
C GLY A 8 -11.68 12.95 0.52
N VAL A 9 -11.28 11.79 -0.01
CA VAL A 9 -10.71 11.69 -1.36
C VAL A 9 -11.76 11.99 -2.42
N LYS A 10 -13.00 11.55 -2.21
CA LYS A 10 -14.10 11.77 -3.15
C LYS A 10 -14.49 13.23 -3.31
N LEU A 11 -14.10 14.07 -2.36
CA LEU A 11 -14.34 15.51 -2.39
C LEU A 11 -13.20 16.31 -3.06
N LEU A 12 -12.11 15.64 -3.44
CA LEU A 12 -10.97 16.28 -4.10
C LEU A 12 -11.33 16.70 -5.53
N PRO A 13 -10.61 17.70 -6.11
CA PRO A 13 -10.74 18.03 -7.53
C PRO A 13 -10.51 16.79 -8.41
N MET A 14 -11.21 16.74 -9.55
CA MET A 14 -11.16 15.61 -10.47
C MET A 14 -9.72 15.29 -10.92
N ALA A 15 -8.90 16.31 -11.17
CA ALA A 15 -7.51 16.10 -11.58
C ALA A 15 -6.70 15.33 -10.53
N LEU A 16 -6.93 15.61 -9.24
CA LEU A 16 -6.27 14.87 -8.16
C LEU A 16 -6.79 13.44 -8.06
N GLN A 17 -8.10 13.23 -8.18
CA GLN A 17 -8.67 11.89 -8.19
C GLN A 17 -8.10 11.04 -9.33
N GLU A 18 -7.97 11.62 -10.51
CA GLU A 18 -7.34 10.95 -11.66
C GLU A 18 -5.88 10.61 -11.40
N SER A 19 -5.13 11.50 -10.75
CA SER A 19 -3.74 11.23 -10.36
C SER A 19 -3.65 10.04 -9.42
N LEU A 20 -4.53 9.95 -8.42
CA LEU A 20 -4.56 8.81 -7.51
C LEU A 20 -4.93 7.51 -8.21
N GLN A 21 -5.84 7.56 -9.18
CA GLN A 21 -6.19 6.40 -10.01
C GLN A 21 -5.00 5.93 -10.84
N MET A 22 -4.23 6.85 -11.41
CA MET A 22 -3.02 6.52 -12.18
C MET A 22 -1.97 5.85 -11.29
N VAL A 23 -1.75 6.37 -10.09
CA VAL A 23 -0.83 5.78 -9.12
C VAL A 23 -1.28 4.38 -8.71
N SER A 24 -2.59 4.19 -8.52
CA SER A 24 -3.17 2.88 -8.20
C SER A 24 -2.94 1.88 -9.32
N ALA A 25 -3.09 2.29 -10.58
CA ALA A 25 -2.81 1.43 -11.72
C ALA A 25 -1.32 1.05 -11.80
N GLN A 26 -0.43 1.99 -11.53
CA GLN A 26 1.00 1.73 -11.47
C GLN A 26 1.34 0.75 -10.36
N LEU A 27 0.71 0.88 -9.18
CA LEU A 27 0.88 -0.05 -8.07
C LEU A 27 0.41 -1.47 -8.46
N ALA A 28 -0.71 -1.59 -9.15
CA ALA A 28 -1.20 -2.88 -9.62
C ALA A 28 -0.18 -3.55 -10.54
N ASP A 29 0.50 -2.80 -11.39
CA ASP A 29 1.57 -3.31 -12.25
C ASP A 29 2.77 -3.78 -11.43
N VAL A 30 3.15 -3.04 -10.38
CA VAL A 30 4.24 -3.42 -9.48
C VAL A 30 3.93 -4.73 -8.76
N ILE A 31 2.72 -4.89 -8.25
CA ILE A 31 2.28 -6.10 -7.54
C ILE A 31 2.21 -7.30 -8.48
N GLY A 32 1.74 -7.08 -9.70
CA GLY A 32 1.57 -8.12 -10.71
C GLY A 32 0.22 -8.82 -10.65
N PRO A 33 -0.17 -9.49 -11.75
CA PRO A 33 -1.52 -10.06 -11.88
C PRO A 33 -1.80 -11.25 -10.96
N GLN A 34 -0.78 -11.98 -10.52
CA GLN A 34 -0.96 -13.15 -9.67
C GLN A 34 -1.29 -12.77 -8.23
N SER A 35 -0.66 -11.73 -7.70
CA SER A 35 -0.84 -11.29 -6.31
C SER A 35 -1.93 -10.23 -6.16
N SER A 36 -2.21 -9.49 -7.21
CA SER A 36 -3.11 -8.34 -7.21
C SER A 36 -4.52 -8.65 -6.69
N PRO A 37 -5.18 -9.78 -7.06
CA PRO A 37 -6.55 -10.04 -6.58
C PRO A 37 -6.69 -10.17 -5.06
N MET A 38 -5.60 -10.47 -4.36
CA MET A 38 -5.61 -10.71 -2.90
C MET A 38 -5.29 -9.47 -2.09
N VAL A 39 -5.04 -8.34 -2.74
CA VAL A 39 -4.56 -7.12 -2.13
C VAL A 39 -5.60 -6.02 -2.24
N THR A 40 -5.79 -5.27 -1.16
CA THR A 40 -6.63 -4.08 -1.11
C THR A 40 -5.76 -2.85 -0.92
N ALA A 41 -5.95 -1.84 -1.76
CA ALA A 41 -5.35 -0.52 -1.61
C ALA A 41 -6.40 0.48 -1.17
N GLU A 42 -6.04 1.38 -0.26
CA GLU A 42 -6.94 2.43 0.21
C GLU A 42 -6.24 3.77 0.20
N TRP A 43 -6.92 4.77 -0.37
CA TRP A 43 -6.47 6.15 -0.34
C TRP A 43 -7.22 6.93 0.71
N ALA A 44 -6.49 7.73 1.49
CA ALA A 44 -7.04 8.68 2.44
C ALA A 44 -6.37 10.04 2.23
N TYR A 45 -7.15 11.09 2.46
CA TYR A 45 -6.67 12.46 2.35
C TYR A 45 -6.72 13.13 3.71
N SER A 46 -5.67 13.90 4.03
CA SER A 46 -5.63 14.70 5.26
C SER A 46 -4.77 15.95 5.04
N ARG A 47 -4.80 16.86 6.00
CA ARG A 47 -3.87 17.97 6.07
C ARG A 47 -3.03 17.84 7.33
N ASP A 48 -1.74 18.19 7.23
CA ASP A 48 -0.90 18.23 8.41
C ASP A 48 -1.17 19.53 9.21
N PHE A 49 -0.49 19.68 10.36
CA PHE A 49 -0.68 20.86 11.20
C PHE A 49 -0.21 22.18 10.55
N ARG A 50 0.55 22.10 9.46
CA ARG A 50 0.99 23.24 8.65
C ARG A 50 0.05 23.53 7.48
N GLY A 51 -1.06 22.78 7.35
CA GLY A 51 -2.02 22.93 6.27
C GLY A 51 -1.58 22.32 4.94
N ARG A 52 -0.54 21.46 4.94
CA ARG A 52 -0.09 20.77 3.72
C ARG A 52 -0.96 19.55 3.46
N ASP A 53 -1.28 19.34 2.17
CA ASP A 53 -2.08 18.21 1.74
C ASP A 53 -1.25 16.93 1.78
N LEU A 54 -1.81 15.89 2.40
CA LEU A 54 -1.19 14.56 2.48
C LEU A 54 -2.15 13.51 1.93
N TYR A 55 -1.62 12.64 1.09
CA TYR A 55 -2.33 11.53 0.46
C TYR A 55 -1.73 10.23 0.97
N ARG A 56 -2.46 9.52 1.80
CA ARG A 56 -2.01 8.24 2.36
C ARG A 56 -2.49 7.10 1.48
N LEU A 57 -1.55 6.26 1.06
CA LEU A 57 -1.84 5.00 0.38
C LEU A 57 -1.54 3.86 1.34
N SER A 58 -2.56 3.05 1.63
CA SER A 58 -2.41 1.85 2.45
C SER A 58 -2.57 0.63 1.56
N LEU A 59 -1.79 -0.40 1.84
CA LEU A 59 -1.83 -1.67 1.13
C LEU A 59 -2.03 -2.78 2.16
N GLU A 60 -3.03 -3.62 1.94
CA GLU A 60 -3.45 -4.63 2.91
C GLU A 60 -3.74 -5.96 2.23
N ASP A 61 -3.36 -7.04 2.90
CA ASP A 61 -3.81 -8.39 2.60
C ASP A 61 -4.12 -9.12 3.92
N HIS A 62 -4.32 -10.44 3.86
CA HIS A 62 -4.62 -11.24 5.04
C HIS A 62 -3.46 -11.30 6.05
N THR A 63 -2.25 -10.93 5.68
CA THR A 63 -1.07 -10.99 6.56
C THR A 63 -0.82 -9.70 7.32
N GLY A 64 -1.29 -8.55 6.80
CA GLY A 64 -1.08 -7.26 7.46
C GLY A 64 -1.33 -6.08 6.56
N ARG A 65 -0.91 -4.92 7.04
CA ARG A 65 -1.15 -3.62 6.38
C ARG A 65 0.11 -2.76 6.47
N VAL A 66 0.42 -2.10 5.38
CA VAL A 66 1.49 -1.09 5.29
C VAL A 66 0.93 0.18 4.69
N SER A 67 1.57 1.31 4.93
CA SER A 67 1.12 2.58 4.36
C SER A 67 2.29 3.51 4.08
N THR A 68 2.06 4.45 3.17
CA THR A 68 2.99 5.54 2.86
C THR A 68 2.18 6.81 2.59
N GLU A 69 2.80 7.97 2.77
CA GLU A 69 2.15 9.25 2.54
C GLU A 69 2.90 10.00 1.43
N PHE A 70 2.13 10.68 0.61
CA PHE A 70 2.64 11.51 -0.49
C PHE A 70 2.19 12.95 -0.30
N ALA A 71 3.11 13.89 -0.55
CA ALA A 71 2.75 15.28 -0.79
C ALA A 71 2.27 15.44 -2.25
N THR A 72 1.57 16.53 -2.55
CA THR A 72 1.07 16.79 -3.91
C THR A 72 2.20 16.78 -4.95
N SER A 73 3.36 17.36 -4.62
CA SER A 73 4.52 17.41 -5.52
C SER A 73 5.10 16.02 -5.80
N GLU A 74 5.02 15.11 -4.84
CA GLU A 74 5.53 13.74 -5.00
C GLU A 74 4.68 12.92 -5.97
N LEU A 75 3.37 13.18 -6.01
CA LEU A 75 2.46 12.53 -6.96
C LEU A 75 2.77 12.88 -8.41
N ALA A 76 3.44 14.02 -8.65
CA ALA A 76 3.81 14.47 -9.98
C ALA A 76 5.19 13.97 -10.46
N ASN A 77 5.92 13.21 -9.64
CA ASN A 77 7.26 12.73 -9.96
C ASN A 77 7.24 11.21 -10.20
N PRO A 78 7.20 10.74 -11.47
CA PRO A 78 7.06 9.31 -11.78
C PRO A 78 8.19 8.43 -11.24
N THR A 79 9.43 8.91 -11.29
CA THR A 79 10.59 8.15 -10.82
C THR A 79 10.52 7.93 -9.31
N HIS A 80 10.19 8.99 -8.58
CA HIS A 80 10.04 8.93 -7.13
C HIS A 80 8.87 8.02 -6.72
N LEU A 81 7.76 8.09 -7.45
CA LEU A 81 6.59 7.22 -7.25
C LEU A 81 6.95 5.75 -7.41
N SER A 82 7.65 5.39 -8.49
CA SER A 82 8.04 4.00 -8.72
C SER A 82 8.83 3.43 -7.55
N VAL A 83 9.82 4.16 -7.06
CA VAL A 83 10.63 3.73 -5.91
C VAL A 83 9.76 3.53 -4.66
N ARG A 84 8.85 4.47 -4.40
CA ARG A 84 7.96 4.41 -3.24
C ARG A 84 6.96 3.26 -3.32
N LEU A 85 6.43 2.97 -4.50
CA LEU A 85 5.48 1.87 -4.72
C LEU A 85 6.17 0.50 -4.58
N TYR A 86 7.38 0.34 -5.12
CA TYR A 86 8.16 -0.87 -4.93
C TYR A 86 8.49 -1.09 -3.45
N ARG A 87 8.84 -0.04 -2.73
CA ARG A 87 9.12 -0.11 -1.29
C ARG A 87 7.87 -0.52 -0.51
N LEU A 88 6.72 0.06 -0.82
CA LEU A 88 5.45 -0.27 -0.16
C LEU A 88 5.09 -1.74 -0.35
N TRP A 89 5.21 -2.24 -1.57
CA TRP A 89 4.98 -3.66 -1.88
C TRP A 89 5.99 -4.54 -1.16
N GLY A 90 7.27 -4.15 -1.16
CA GLY A 90 8.32 -4.86 -0.43
C GLY A 90 8.06 -4.94 1.07
N ASP A 91 7.54 -3.88 1.67
CA ASP A 91 7.19 -3.85 3.09
C ASP A 91 6.09 -4.86 3.40
N LEU A 92 5.06 -4.98 2.55
CA LEU A 92 4.00 -5.98 2.73
C LEU A 92 4.53 -7.39 2.54
N LEU A 93 5.41 -7.62 1.56
CA LEU A 93 6.07 -8.91 1.36
C LEU A 93 6.91 -9.31 2.57
N GLN A 94 7.55 -8.33 3.22
CA GLN A 94 8.33 -8.59 4.43
C GLN A 94 7.44 -9.06 5.58
N ILE A 95 6.28 -8.45 5.78
CA ILE A 95 5.30 -8.87 6.78
C ILE A 95 4.85 -10.31 6.49
N ARG A 96 4.56 -10.61 5.23
CA ARG A 96 4.13 -11.93 4.78
C ARG A 96 5.21 -12.98 5.05
N SER A 97 6.46 -12.66 4.74
CA SER A 97 7.61 -13.52 5.00
C SER A 97 7.82 -13.77 6.50
N ASP A 98 7.72 -12.73 7.32
CA ASP A 98 7.86 -12.84 8.78
C ASP A 98 6.77 -13.73 9.37
N LEU A 99 5.53 -13.61 8.88
CA LEU A 99 4.44 -14.48 9.32
C LEU A 99 4.68 -15.93 8.96
N GLN A 100 5.18 -16.22 7.75
CA GLN A 100 5.53 -17.57 7.32
C GLN A 100 6.65 -18.16 8.18
N MET A 101 7.65 -17.37 8.53
CA MET A 101 8.74 -17.81 9.39
C MET A 101 8.25 -18.15 10.81
N LYS A 102 7.33 -17.36 11.36
CA LYS A 102 6.72 -17.64 12.67
C LYS A 102 5.94 -18.94 12.66
N VAL A 103 5.20 -19.22 11.60
CA VAL A 103 4.45 -20.48 11.46
C VAL A 103 5.41 -21.67 11.39
N ILE A 104 6.49 -21.57 10.62
CA ILE A 104 7.51 -22.62 10.51
C ILE A 104 8.17 -22.87 11.86
N GLU A 105 8.52 -21.83 12.61
CA GLU A 105 9.13 -21.94 13.94
C GLU A 105 8.19 -22.62 14.92
N SER A 106 6.88 -22.27 14.90
CA SER A 106 5.87 -22.91 15.75
C SER A 106 5.72 -24.39 15.46
N LEU A 107 5.66 -24.78 14.18
CA LEU A 107 5.59 -26.19 13.77
C LEU A 107 6.84 -26.95 14.17
N ARG A 108 8.01 -26.36 14.05
CA ARG A 108 9.26 -26.96 14.49
C ARG A 108 9.30 -27.18 15.99
N ALA A 109 8.84 -26.20 16.78
CA ALA A 109 8.77 -26.32 18.23
C ALA A 109 7.83 -27.43 18.67
N GLU A 110 6.65 -27.55 18.05
CA GLU A 110 5.69 -28.65 18.31
C GLU A 110 6.30 -30.01 17.95
N SER A 111 7.00 -30.10 16.84
CA SER A 111 7.66 -31.32 16.43
C SER A 111 8.77 -31.75 17.39
N LEU A 112 9.50 -30.79 17.97
CA LEU A 112 10.55 -31.08 18.96
C LEU A 112 9.99 -31.41 20.34
N ALA A 113 8.82 -30.92 20.67
CA ALA A 113 8.16 -31.17 21.95
C ALA A 113 7.46 -32.51 22.01
N SER A 114 7.21 -33.13 20.88
CA SER A 114 6.56 -34.44 20.78
C SER A 114 7.59 -35.56 20.66
#